data_bcc8580a711ace0eee06adc33ec57977
#
_entry.id   bcc8580a711ace0eee06adc33ec57977
#
_cell.length_a   1.000
_cell.length_b   1.000
_cell.length_c   1.000
_cell.angle_alpha   90.00
_cell.angle_beta   90.00
_cell.angle_gamma   90.00
#
_symmetry.space_group_name_H-M   'P 1'
#
loop_
_entity.id
_entity.type
_entity.pdbx_description
1 polymer ?
#
loop_
_entity_poly.entity_id
_entity_poly.type
_entity_poly.pdbx_seq_one_letter_code
_entity_poly.pdbx_strand_id
1 'polypeptide(L)'
;MPEPSPSPKRRGRLLRFGAACVVLSAVAGYAVVQYVSGGTGDPGCRVVSGDGDGATYEFTPEQAVNAATIAAVGTDRAMPERAVAIALATAIQESGLRNLAHGDRDSLGLFQQRPSQGWGTERQVTDPAYAADVFYEHLAKVHDYTELPLTVAAQRVQRSGYPEAYAKHEQDAVLLAAALTGTSAATLTCDGRSRATAATGPAAVRAALTRDFGRGAARQGGSKTGSHTGSHTGAGAGKASSAGARTPVAESSGRTLTLPVSEDTTAGGRSVGERGWQLAHWAVANASALRIERVAYAGREWVSGRSDSRWRATGSTSAEAAGRPAAGGGSDSVRIVTEQ
;
A
#
# COMPACT_ATOMS: atom_id res chain seq x y z
N MET A 1 -5.10 85.47 -3.99
CA MET A 1 -4.74 84.50 -2.98
C MET A 1 -4.72 83.14 -3.65
N PRO A 2 -3.59 82.46 -3.74
CA PRO A 2 -3.56 81.12 -4.36
C PRO A 2 -3.94 80.03 -3.31
N GLU A 3 -4.80 79.14 -3.75
CA GLU A 3 -5.21 77.94 -2.92
C GLU A 3 -4.02 77.02 -2.65
N PRO A 4 -3.95 76.42 -1.45
CA PRO A 4 -2.88 75.53 -1.11
C PRO A 4 -3.07 74.17 -1.78
N SER A 5 -2.10 73.72 -2.57
CA SER A 5 -2.02 72.38 -3.18
C SER A 5 -2.00 71.30 -2.10
N PRO A 6 -2.77 70.19 -2.27
CA PRO A 6 -2.79 69.12 -1.31
C PRO A 6 -1.46 68.37 -1.26
N SER A 7 -0.92 68.19 -0.05
CA SER A 7 0.43 67.67 0.18
C SER A 7 0.56 66.19 -0.28
N PRO A 8 1.69 65.81 -0.93
CA PRO A 8 1.91 64.46 -1.49
C PRO A 8 1.99 63.34 -0.43
N LYS A 9 2.14 63.68 0.86
CA LYS A 9 2.24 62.72 1.96
C LYS A 9 0.94 61.95 2.29
N ARG A 10 -0.24 62.49 1.94
CA ARG A 10 -1.53 61.81 2.17
C ARG A 10 -1.82 60.72 1.13
N ARG A 11 -1.43 60.94 -0.15
CA ARG A 11 -1.62 59.94 -1.22
C ARG A 11 -0.80 58.66 -0.99
N GLY A 12 0.44 58.75 -0.47
CA GLY A 12 1.28 57.60 -0.19
C GLY A 12 0.76 56.74 0.96
N ARG A 13 0.09 57.35 1.95
CA ARG A 13 -0.55 56.57 3.06
C ARG A 13 -1.77 55.84 2.59
N LEU A 14 -2.64 56.44 1.81
CA LEU A 14 -3.84 55.81 1.25
C LEU A 14 -3.49 54.62 0.32
N LEU A 15 -2.45 54.78 -0.50
CA LEU A 15 -1.93 53.68 -1.35
C LEU A 15 -1.36 52.51 -0.53
N ARG A 16 -0.66 52.79 0.58
CA ARG A 16 -0.15 51.76 1.48
C ARG A 16 -1.27 51.03 2.26
N PHE A 17 -2.30 51.75 2.72
CA PHE A 17 -3.49 51.14 3.33
C PHE A 17 -4.29 50.32 2.32
N GLY A 18 -4.46 50.80 1.08
CA GLY A 18 -5.13 50.05 0.01
C GLY A 18 -4.39 48.74 -0.33
N ALA A 19 -3.06 48.80 -0.46
CA ALA A 19 -2.24 47.60 -0.72
C ALA A 19 -2.31 46.60 0.45
N ALA A 20 -2.27 47.10 1.70
CA ALA A 20 -2.41 46.22 2.90
C ALA A 20 -3.80 45.56 2.95
N CYS A 21 -4.88 46.26 2.64
CA CYS A 21 -6.23 45.71 2.56
C CYS A 21 -6.35 44.63 1.48
N VAL A 22 -5.76 44.82 0.29
CA VAL A 22 -5.76 43.82 -0.78
C VAL A 22 -5.02 42.56 -0.36
N VAL A 23 -3.84 42.68 0.27
CA VAL A 23 -3.08 41.53 0.78
C VAL A 23 -3.85 40.79 1.88
N LEU A 24 -4.45 41.51 2.82
CA LEU A 24 -5.26 40.89 3.90
C LEU A 24 -6.50 40.19 3.34
N SER A 25 -7.15 40.75 2.34
CA SER A 25 -8.30 40.13 1.67
C SER A 25 -7.88 38.88 0.89
N ALA A 26 -6.73 38.91 0.23
CA ALA A 26 -6.17 37.71 -0.45
C ALA A 26 -5.80 36.62 0.53
N VAL A 27 -5.17 36.95 1.66
CA VAL A 27 -4.83 35.98 2.74
C VAL A 27 -6.08 35.43 3.39
N ALA A 28 -7.07 36.27 3.68
CA ALA A 28 -8.36 35.83 4.23
C ALA A 28 -9.12 34.93 3.25
N GLY A 29 -9.16 35.30 1.96
CA GLY A 29 -9.74 34.48 0.89
C GLY A 29 -9.02 33.12 0.75
N TYR A 30 -7.70 33.12 0.79
CA TYR A 30 -6.91 31.90 0.80
C TYR A 30 -7.18 31.02 2.03
N ALA A 31 -7.24 31.64 3.23
CA ALA A 31 -7.57 30.92 4.46
C ALA A 31 -8.99 30.34 4.45
N VAL A 32 -9.97 31.06 3.89
CA VAL A 32 -11.35 30.57 3.70
C VAL A 32 -11.38 29.42 2.70
N VAL A 33 -10.67 29.53 1.58
CA VAL A 33 -10.55 28.42 0.61
C VAL A 33 -9.91 27.19 1.28
N GLN A 34 -8.84 27.36 2.04
CA GLN A 34 -8.20 26.29 2.79
C GLN A 34 -9.13 25.67 3.85
N TYR A 35 -9.90 26.52 4.56
CA TYR A 35 -10.86 26.05 5.56
C TYR A 35 -12.04 25.29 4.93
N VAL A 36 -12.58 25.78 3.82
CA VAL A 36 -13.71 25.16 3.10
C VAL A 36 -13.24 23.94 2.30
N SER A 37 -12.05 23.97 1.71
CA SER A 37 -11.46 22.81 1.00
C SER A 37 -10.86 21.78 1.96
N GLY A 38 -10.43 22.18 3.16
CA GLY A 38 -9.94 21.27 4.22
C GLY A 38 -11.02 20.47 4.91
N GLY A 39 -12.31 20.76 4.65
CA GLY A 39 -13.46 20.03 5.22
C GLY A 39 -13.92 18.81 4.41
N THR A 40 -13.45 18.68 3.16
CA THR A 40 -13.56 17.45 2.35
C THR A 40 -12.14 17.00 2.03
N GLY A 41 -11.38 16.61 3.06
CA GLY A 41 -10.00 16.15 2.90
C GLY A 41 -9.92 15.11 1.78
N ASP A 42 -8.90 15.21 0.94
CA ASP A 42 -8.56 14.13 0.03
C ASP A 42 -8.55 12.83 0.84
N PRO A 43 -9.15 11.75 0.33
CA PRO A 43 -9.18 10.48 1.05
C PRO A 43 -7.74 10.09 1.41
N GLY A 44 -7.46 10.05 2.70
CA GLY A 44 -6.15 9.73 3.25
C GLY A 44 -6.11 8.31 3.79
N CYS A 45 -4.93 7.73 3.79
CA CYS A 45 -4.63 6.50 4.50
C CYS A 45 -3.63 6.80 5.61
N ARG A 46 -3.67 6.01 6.68
CA ARG A 46 -2.78 6.15 7.82
C ARG A 46 -2.42 4.79 8.38
N VAL A 47 -1.15 4.61 8.70
CA VAL A 47 -0.67 3.51 9.55
C VAL A 47 -0.24 4.08 10.90
N VAL A 48 -0.53 3.34 11.96
CA VAL A 48 -0.13 3.68 13.33
C VAL A 48 0.75 2.57 13.89
N SER A 49 1.62 2.92 14.84
CA SER A 49 2.40 1.90 15.56
C SER A 49 1.48 0.99 16.36
N GLY A 50 1.78 -0.31 16.31
CA GLY A 50 1.14 -1.32 17.17
C GLY A 50 1.60 -1.25 18.63
N ASP A 51 2.74 -0.64 18.90
CA ASP A 51 3.39 -0.60 20.22
C ASP A 51 2.86 0.53 21.12
N GLY A 52 1.97 1.38 20.59
CA GLY A 52 1.35 2.47 21.34
C GLY A 52 2.28 3.67 21.62
N ASP A 53 3.41 3.79 20.95
CA ASP A 53 4.36 4.91 21.02
C ASP A 53 3.87 6.19 20.33
N GLY A 54 2.71 6.10 19.63
CA GLY A 54 2.09 7.21 18.92
C GLY A 54 2.69 7.49 17.54
N ALA A 55 3.65 6.69 17.07
CA ALA A 55 4.20 6.86 15.74
C ALA A 55 3.13 6.62 14.67
N THR A 56 3.06 7.52 13.69
CA THR A 56 2.08 7.49 12.60
C THR A 56 2.72 7.93 11.30
N TYR A 57 2.26 7.32 10.19
CA TYR A 57 2.59 7.77 8.84
C TYR A 57 1.31 7.91 8.02
N GLU A 58 1.15 9.06 7.36
CA GLU A 58 -0.01 9.40 6.52
C GLU A 58 0.37 9.38 5.04
N PHE A 59 -0.52 8.86 4.20
CA PHE A 59 -0.26 8.67 2.78
C PHE A 59 -1.57 8.61 1.99
N THR A 60 -1.49 8.79 0.68
CA THR A 60 -2.66 8.78 -0.20
C THR A 60 -3.15 7.35 -0.50
N PRO A 61 -4.40 7.16 -0.97
CA PRO A 61 -4.90 5.85 -1.41
C PRO A 61 -4.07 5.23 -2.55
N GLU A 62 -3.52 6.04 -3.46
CA GLU A 62 -2.62 5.55 -4.50
C GLU A 62 -1.34 4.95 -3.90
N GLN A 63 -0.74 5.68 -2.95
CA GLN A 63 0.44 5.20 -2.22
C GLN A 63 0.12 3.93 -1.42
N ALA A 64 -1.08 3.83 -0.85
CA ALA A 64 -1.54 2.64 -0.12
C ALA A 64 -1.59 1.40 -1.02
N VAL A 65 -2.19 1.52 -2.22
CA VAL A 65 -2.23 0.43 -3.21
C VAL A 65 -0.82 -0.03 -3.59
N ASN A 66 0.06 0.93 -3.87
CA ASN A 66 1.44 0.61 -4.28
C ASN A 66 2.24 -0.03 -3.13
N ALA A 67 2.10 0.46 -1.89
CA ALA A 67 2.72 -0.15 -0.71
C ALA A 67 2.20 -1.58 -0.48
N ALA A 68 0.89 -1.79 -0.62
CA ALA A 68 0.28 -3.11 -0.48
C ALA A 68 0.77 -4.09 -1.57
N THR A 69 0.93 -3.63 -2.81
CA THR A 69 1.52 -4.44 -3.89
C THR A 69 2.97 -4.82 -3.59
N ILE A 70 3.80 -3.86 -3.15
CA ILE A 70 5.20 -4.12 -2.75
C ILE A 70 5.26 -5.20 -1.66
N ALA A 71 4.48 -5.04 -0.60
CA ALA A 71 4.45 -5.99 0.52
C ALA A 71 3.92 -7.36 0.11
N ALA A 72 2.85 -7.41 -0.70
CA ALA A 72 2.28 -8.65 -1.19
C ALA A 72 3.29 -9.45 -2.03
N VAL A 73 3.99 -8.80 -2.96
CA VAL A 73 5.05 -9.43 -3.78
C VAL A 73 6.20 -9.93 -2.92
N GLY A 74 6.64 -9.15 -1.92
CA GLY A 74 7.70 -9.58 -0.99
C GLY A 74 7.31 -10.82 -0.21
N THR A 75 6.11 -10.82 0.34
CA THR A 75 5.60 -11.95 1.12
C THR A 75 5.29 -13.19 0.28
N ASP A 76 4.83 -13.03 -0.98
CA ASP A 76 4.67 -14.14 -1.94
C ASP A 76 6.03 -14.78 -2.32
N ARG A 77 7.11 -14.01 -2.23
CA ARG A 77 8.50 -14.51 -2.36
C ARG A 77 9.08 -15.11 -1.08
N ALA A 78 8.30 -15.21 -0.01
CA ALA A 78 8.77 -15.62 1.32
C ALA A 78 9.90 -14.72 1.88
N MET A 79 9.92 -13.44 1.48
CA MET A 79 10.87 -12.47 2.02
C MET A 79 10.46 -12.08 3.45
N PRO A 80 11.42 -11.87 4.37
CA PRO A 80 11.14 -11.41 5.72
C PRO A 80 10.63 -9.97 5.73
N GLU A 81 9.98 -9.55 6.84
CA GLU A 81 9.48 -8.18 7.01
C GLU A 81 10.55 -7.11 6.79
N ARG A 82 11.80 -7.36 7.22
CA ARG A 82 12.92 -6.47 6.98
C ARG A 82 13.13 -6.17 5.50
N ALA A 83 12.98 -7.17 4.62
CA ALA A 83 13.06 -6.97 3.17
C ALA A 83 11.92 -6.07 2.66
N VAL A 84 10.71 -6.24 3.20
CA VAL A 84 9.55 -5.40 2.87
C VAL A 84 9.80 -3.96 3.31
N ALA A 85 10.35 -3.74 4.51
CA ALA A 85 10.72 -2.40 4.99
C ALA A 85 11.78 -1.74 4.08
N ILE A 86 12.81 -2.49 3.65
CA ILE A 86 13.83 -1.98 2.72
C ILE A 86 13.21 -1.56 1.38
N ALA A 87 12.32 -2.38 0.81
CA ALA A 87 11.65 -2.08 -0.44
C ALA A 87 10.74 -0.85 -0.33
N LEU A 88 9.97 -0.75 0.77
CA LEU A 88 9.08 0.39 1.04
C LEU A 88 9.88 1.69 1.21
N ALA A 89 10.94 1.70 2.02
CA ALA A 89 11.81 2.87 2.19
C ALA A 89 12.43 3.30 0.87
N THR A 90 12.82 2.34 0.04
CA THR A 90 13.33 2.62 -1.31
C THR A 90 12.27 3.27 -2.17
N ALA A 91 11.07 2.71 -2.27
CA ALA A 91 9.99 3.27 -3.08
C ALA A 91 9.50 4.63 -2.55
N ILE A 92 9.52 4.86 -1.22
CA ILE A 92 9.23 6.18 -0.65
C ILE A 92 10.28 7.20 -1.12
N GLN A 93 11.56 6.86 -1.08
CA GLN A 93 12.64 7.77 -1.50
C GLN A 93 12.62 8.03 -3.00
N GLU A 94 12.43 7.01 -3.82
CA GLU A 94 12.58 7.10 -5.29
C GLU A 94 11.37 7.79 -5.96
N SER A 95 10.16 7.56 -5.45
CA SER A 95 8.93 8.05 -6.10
C SER A 95 7.88 8.59 -5.15
N GLY A 96 8.10 8.53 -3.83
CA GLY A 96 7.06 8.75 -2.83
C GLY A 96 5.94 7.71 -2.95
N LEU A 97 6.25 6.45 -3.22
CA LEU A 97 5.27 5.38 -3.48
C LEU A 97 4.32 5.67 -4.67
N ARG A 98 4.72 6.46 -5.64
CA ARG A 98 3.94 6.76 -6.86
C ARG A 98 4.53 6.05 -8.07
N ASN A 99 3.67 5.49 -8.89
CA ASN A 99 4.11 4.81 -10.11
C ASN A 99 4.35 5.83 -11.22
N LEU A 100 5.52 6.49 -11.20
CA LEU A 100 5.84 7.62 -12.07
C LEU A 100 6.15 7.15 -13.50
N ALA A 101 5.55 7.82 -14.48
CA ALA A 101 5.79 7.59 -15.91
C ALA A 101 7.07 8.26 -16.44
N HIS A 102 7.81 8.97 -15.58
CA HIS A 102 9.05 9.69 -15.90
C HIS A 102 9.94 9.83 -14.66
N GLY A 103 11.23 10.07 -14.88
CA GLY A 103 12.21 10.33 -13.84
C GLY A 103 13.51 10.88 -14.43
N ASP A 104 14.61 10.81 -13.69
CA ASP A 104 15.92 11.18 -14.23
C ASP A 104 16.34 10.19 -15.33
N ARG A 105 16.73 10.74 -16.49
CA ARG A 105 17.07 9.97 -17.69
C ARG A 105 15.90 9.09 -18.12
N ASP A 106 16.07 7.76 -18.08
CA ASP A 106 15.07 6.75 -18.44
C ASP A 106 14.50 6.01 -17.21
N SER A 107 14.58 6.65 -16.02
CA SER A 107 14.02 6.08 -14.77
C SER A 107 12.50 6.13 -14.75
N LEU A 108 11.87 5.02 -14.35
CA LEU A 108 10.41 4.86 -14.35
C LEU A 108 9.92 4.08 -13.13
N GLY A 109 8.65 4.24 -12.84
CA GLY A 109 7.91 3.42 -11.88
C GLY A 109 8.20 3.73 -10.41
N LEU A 110 7.79 2.81 -9.54
CA LEU A 110 7.89 2.92 -8.08
C LEU A 110 9.33 3.05 -7.56
N PHE A 111 10.26 2.35 -8.20
CA PHE A 111 11.66 2.26 -7.77
C PHE A 111 12.61 3.05 -8.66
N GLN A 112 12.09 3.89 -9.57
CA GLN A 112 12.88 4.63 -10.55
C GLN A 112 13.92 3.75 -11.26
N GLN A 113 13.46 2.56 -11.67
CA GLN A 113 14.26 1.57 -12.37
C GLN A 113 14.50 2.00 -13.82
N ARG A 114 15.70 1.73 -14.33
CA ARG A 114 16.11 2.18 -15.67
C ARG A 114 16.14 1.04 -16.66
N PRO A 115 15.31 1.05 -17.74
CA PRO A 115 15.35 0.06 -18.80
C PRO A 115 16.76 -0.09 -19.42
N SER A 116 17.48 1.01 -19.63
CA SER A 116 18.84 1.00 -20.16
C SER A 116 19.88 0.32 -19.26
N GLN A 117 19.54 0.08 -17.98
CA GLN A 117 20.38 -0.60 -16.99
C GLN A 117 19.98 -2.06 -16.76
N GLY A 118 19.09 -2.59 -17.60
CA GLY A 118 18.69 -4.00 -17.55
C GLY A 118 17.63 -4.35 -16.51
N TRP A 119 16.90 -3.35 -15.96
CA TRP A 119 15.80 -3.58 -15.01
C TRP A 119 14.53 -4.17 -15.66
N GLY A 120 14.45 -4.15 -16.99
CA GLY A 120 13.32 -4.60 -17.77
C GLY A 120 12.93 -3.57 -18.83
N THR A 121 11.87 -3.84 -19.57
CA THR A 121 11.29 -2.87 -20.53
C THR A 121 10.56 -1.76 -19.78
N GLU A 122 10.29 -0.62 -20.42
CA GLU A 122 9.49 0.47 -19.86
C GLU A 122 8.14 -0.03 -19.32
N ARG A 123 7.45 -0.88 -20.09
CA ARG A 123 6.18 -1.50 -19.68
C ARG A 123 6.33 -2.36 -18.43
N GLN A 124 7.45 -3.04 -18.26
CA GLN A 124 7.68 -3.90 -17.11
C GLN A 124 8.01 -3.09 -15.85
N VAL A 125 8.91 -2.11 -15.93
CA VAL A 125 9.29 -1.30 -14.77
C VAL A 125 8.18 -0.35 -14.31
N THR A 126 7.18 -0.09 -15.17
CA THR A 126 5.94 0.62 -14.80
C THR A 126 4.80 -0.31 -14.34
N ASP A 127 4.98 -1.61 -14.33
CA ASP A 127 4.10 -2.56 -13.62
C ASP A 127 4.56 -2.65 -12.15
N PRO A 128 3.78 -2.17 -11.16
CA PRO A 128 4.20 -2.14 -9.76
C PRO A 128 4.62 -3.49 -9.20
N ALA A 129 3.93 -4.55 -9.60
CA ALA A 129 4.23 -5.88 -9.11
C ALA A 129 5.48 -6.48 -9.76
N TYR A 130 5.74 -6.20 -11.04
CA TYR A 130 7.00 -6.57 -11.70
C TYR A 130 8.17 -5.80 -11.10
N ALA A 131 8.04 -4.49 -10.95
CA ALA A 131 9.08 -3.62 -10.38
C ALA A 131 9.50 -4.06 -8.97
N ALA A 132 8.51 -4.40 -8.13
CA ALA A 132 8.78 -4.97 -6.81
C ALA A 132 9.44 -6.35 -6.88
N ASP A 133 9.01 -7.21 -7.80
CA ASP A 133 9.57 -8.56 -7.97
C ASP A 133 11.06 -8.51 -8.31
N VAL A 134 11.43 -7.69 -9.26
CA VAL A 134 12.83 -7.51 -9.68
C VAL A 134 13.66 -6.82 -8.59
N PHE A 135 13.08 -5.86 -7.85
CA PHE A 135 13.74 -5.26 -6.69
C PHE A 135 14.13 -6.33 -5.66
N TYR A 136 13.19 -7.19 -5.27
CA TYR A 136 13.45 -8.29 -4.33
C TYR A 136 14.45 -9.31 -4.87
N GLU A 137 14.42 -9.59 -6.18
CA GLU A 137 15.43 -10.44 -6.80
C GLU A 137 16.85 -9.89 -6.62
N HIS A 138 17.01 -8.58 -6.78
CA HIS A 138 18.30 -7.91 -6.57
C HIS A 138 18.65 -7.84 -5.08
N LEU A 139 17.69 -7.56 -4.19
CA LEU A 139 17.91 -7.53 -2.74
C LEU A 139 18.36 -8.89 -2.21
N ALA A 140 17.76 -9.99 -2.70
CA ALA A 140 18.14 -11.34 -2.30
C ALA A 140 19.62 -11.70 -2.65
N LYS A 141 20.23 -11.00 -3.58
CA LYS A 141 21.66 -11.14 -3.95
C LYS A 141 22.59 -10.31 -3.07
N VAL A 142 22.07 -9.42 -2.25
CA VAL A 142 22.85 -8.62 -1.29
C VAL A 142 23.14 -9.48 -0.07
N HIS A 143 24.41 -9.80 0.14
CA HIS A 143 24.83 -10.59 1.29
C HIS A 143 24.46 -9.91 2.60
N ASP A 144 23.85 -10.67 3.53
CA ASP A 144 23.45 -10.25 4.87
C ASP A 144 22.55 -8.98 4.90
N TYR A 145 21.68 -8.78 3.88
CA TYR A 145 20.85 -7.59 3.81
C TYR A 145 19.93 -7.41 5.03
N THR A 146 19.59 -8.49 5.75
CA THR A 146 18.78 -8.45 6.98
C THR A 146 19.52 -7.81 8.15
N GLU A 147 20.84 -7.92 8.19
CA GLU A 147 21.71 -7.42 9.26
C GLU A 147 22.26 -6.01 8.96
N LEU A 148 22.21 -5.60 7.69
CA LEU A 148 22.69 -4.30 7.28
C LEU A 148 21.75 -3.17 7.75
N PRO A 149 22.27 -1.95 8.01
CA PRO A 149 21.43 -0.77 8.06
C PRO A 149 20.55 -0.69 6.81
N LEU A 150 19.27 -0.30 6.97
CA LEU A 150 18.32 -0.27 5.87
C LEU A 150 18.84 0.52 4.67
N THR A 151 19.41 1.71 4.91
CA THR A 151 19.95 2.57 3.87
C THR A 151 21.09 1.89 3.09
N VAL A 152 21.92 1.10 3.77
CA VAL A 152 23.02 0.36 3.13
C VAL A 152 22.48 -0.74 2.22
N ALA A 153 21.50 -1.51 2.67
CA ALA A 153 20.87 -2.54 1.87
C ALA A 153 20.17 -1.96 0.63
N ALA A 154 19.37 -0.90 0.80
CA ALA A 154 18.72 -0.18 -0.30
C ALA A 154 19.74 0.35 -1.32
N GLN A 155 20.82 0.98 -0.83
CA GLN A 155 21.89 1.53 -1.65
C GLN A 155 22.61 0.45 -2.48
N ARG A 156 22.83 -0.74 -1.91
CA ARG A 156 23.47 -1.85 -2.67
C ARG A 156 22.62 -2.32 -3.85
N VAL A 157 21.29 -2.23 -3.73
CA VAL A 157 20.35 -2.55 -4.82
C VAL A 157 20.30 -1.41 -5.84
N GLN A 158 20.05 -0.18 -5.39
CA GLN A 158 19.75 0.97 -6.26
C GLN A 158 20.98 1.63 -6.86
N ARG A 159 22.13 1.56 -6.16
CA ARG A 159 23.38 2.24 -6.56
C ARG A 159 23.17 3.73 -6.82
N SER A 160 22.32 4.36 -5.99
CA SER A 160 21.97 5.78 -6.04
C SER A 160 23.20 6.66 -5.76
N GLY A 161 23.19 7.89 -6.26
CA GLY A 161 24.19 8.91 -5.91
C GLY A 161 24.08 9.45 -4.47
N TYR A 162 22.99 9.09 -3.74
CA TYR A 162 22.69 9.59 -2.40
C TYR A 162 22.48 8.43 -1.41
N PRO A 163 23.56 7.78 -0.94
CA PRO A 163 23.46 6.54 -0.17
C PRO A 163 22.70 6.68 1.16
N GLU A 164 22.73 7.85 1.80
CA GLU A 164 22.06 8.07 3.10
C GLU A 164 20.59 8.51 2.96
N ALA A 165 20.11 8.72 1.74
CA ALA A 165 18.78 9.28 1.51
C ALA A 165 17.62 8.38 2.00
N TYR A 166 17.84 7.09 2.10
CA TYR A 166 16.82 6.11 2.51
C TYR A 166 16.59 6.09 4.02
N ALA A 167 17.59 6.47 4.83
CA ALA A 167 17.54 6.40 6.30
C ALA A 167 16.36 7.19 6.90
N LYS A 168 16.07 8.37 6.35
CA LYS A 168 14.95 9.21 6.83
C LYS A 168 13.57 8.58 6.68
N HIS A 169 13.43 7.54 5.86
CA HIS A 169 12.17 6.84 5.59
C HIS A 169 12.07 5.50 6.35
N GLU A 170 13.07 5.15 7.16
CA GLU A 170 13.12 3.85 7.83
C GLU A 170 11.92 3.67 8.78
N GLN A 171 11.60 4.69 9.59
CA GLN A 171 10.48 4.61 10.54
C GLN A 171 9.13 4.39 9.80
N ASP A 172 8.84 5.18 8.78
CA ASP A 172 7.60 5.08 8.00
C ASP A 172 7.50 3.72 7.29
N ALA A 173 8.62 3.26 6.72
CA ALA A 173 8.69 1.98 6.03
C ALA A 173 8.51 0.78 6.97
N VAL A 174 9.03 0.84 8.19
CA VAL A 174 8.84 -0.18 9.22
C VAL A 174 7.38 -0.25 9.65
N LEU A 175 6.72 0.89 9.90
CA LEU A 175 5.29 0.93 10.21
C LEU A 175 4.44 0.30 9.10
N LEU A 176 4.70 0.66 7.85
CA LEU A 176 4.01 0.08 6.69
C LEU A 176 4.29 -1.41 6.54
N ALA A 177 5.55 -1.84 6.71
CA ALA A 177 5.93 -3.24 6.61
C ALA A 177 5.21 -4.07 7.68
N ALA A 178 5.24 -3.67 8.95
CA ALA A 178 4.57 -4.37 10.03
C ALA A 178 3.05 -4.52 9.80
N ALA A 179 2.39 -3.46 9.32
CA ALA A 179 0.97 -3.53 8.96
C ALA A 179 0.73 -4.47 7.78
N LEU A 180 1.47 -4.29 6.68
CA LEU A 180 1.22 -4.97 5.40
C LEU A 180 1.77 -6.40 5.34
N THR A 181 2.63 -6.81 6.26
CA THR A 181 2.99 -8.23 6.49
C THR A 181 2.07 -8.91 7.50
N GLY A 182 1.33 -8.12 8.30
CA GLY A 182 0.34 -8.57 9.26
C GLY A 182 0.88 -8.78 10.67
N THR A 183 2.13 -8.43 10.96
CA THR A 183 2.72 -8.50 12.30
C THR A 183 2.10 -7.50 13.26
N SER A 184 1.63 -6.34 12.75
CA SER A 184 0.85 -5.37 13.50
C SER A 184 -0.64 -5.44 13.15
N ALA A 185 -1.48 -5.78 14.12
CA ALA A 185 -2.91 -5.99 13.95
C ALA A 185 -3.70 -4.67 13.96
N ALA A 186 -4.63 -4.47 13.02
CA ALA A 186 -5.57 -3.34 13.00
C ALA A 186 -4.92 -1.94 13.01
N THR A 187 -3.75 -1.80 12.40
CA THR A 187 -2.94 -0.56 12.41
C THR A 187 -3.06 0.28 11.15
N LEU A 188 -3.49 -0.30 10.02
CA LEU A 188 -3.68 0.42 8.77
C LEU A 188 -5.14 0.75 8.52
N THR A 189 -5.42 2.01 8.21
CA THR A 189 -6.76 2.52 7.92
C THR A 189 -6.72 3.47 6.73
N CYS A 190 -7.82 3.55 5.97
CA CYS A 190 -8.02 4.54 4.92
C CYS A 190 -9.36 5.26 5.12
N ASP A 191 -9.34 6.58 4.93
CA ASP A 191 -10.52 7.42 4.99
C ASP A 191 -11.09 7.64 3.59
N GLY A 192 -12.35 8.01 3.51
CA GLY A 192 -12.96 8.49 2.30
C GLY A 192 -13.31 7.42 1.26
N ARG A 193 -14.21 7.82 0.38
CA ARG A 193 -14.65 7.02 -0.76
C ARG A 193 -13.94 7.49 -2.01
N SER A 194 -13.48 6.56 -2.83
CA SER A 194 -12.92 6.89 -4.13
C SER A 194 -13.99 7.51 -5.03
N ARG A 195 -13.57 8.50 -5.82
CA ARG A 195 -14.33 8.99 -6.99
C ARG A 195 -13.96 8.25 -8.29
N ALA A 196 -13.11 7.24 -8.20
CA ALA A 196 -12.63 6.53 -9.38
C ALA A 196 -13.73 5.63 -9.99
N THR A 197 -13.81 5.62 -11.32
CA THR A 197 -14.63 4.69 -12.12
C THR A 197 -13.89 3.36 -12.29
N ALA A 198 -13.48 2.73 -11.17
CA ALA A 198 -12.71 1.50 -11.19
C ALA A 198 -13.62 0.25 -11.32
N ALA A 199 -13.03 -0.86 -11.72
CA ALA A 199 -13.71 -2.15 -11.69
C ALA A 199 -14.14 -2.49 -10.26
N THR A 200 -15.39 -2.94 -10.09
CA THR A 200 -16.01 -3.17 -8.78
C THR A 200 -16.39 -4.63 -8.60
N GLY A 201 -16.66 -5.00 -7.36
CA GLY A 201 -17.19 -6.30 -7.01
C GLY A 201 -16.13 -7.37 -6.72
N PRO A 202 -16.57 -8.55 -6.26
CA PRO A 202 -15.67 -9.64 -5.83
C PRO A 202 -14.71 -10.13 -6.91
N ALA A 203 -15.09 -10.05 -8.18
CA ALA A 203 -14.22 -10.46 -9.29
C ALA A 203 -12.99 -9.54 -9.44
N ALA A 204 -13.18 -8.22 -9.28
CA ALA A 204 -12.09 -7.26 -9.33
C ALA A 204 -11.12 -7.46 -8.16
N VAL A 205 -11.65 -7.73 -6.95
CA VAL A 205 -10.84 -8.03 -5.77
C VAL A 205 -10.02 -9.30 -5.98
N ARG A 206 -10.62 -10.38 -6.55
CA ARG A 206 -9.87 -11.60 -6.87
C ARG A 206 -8.77 -11.36 -7.90
N ALA A 207 -9.05 -10.61 -8.96
CA ALA A 207 -8.05 -10.30 -9.97
C ALA A 207 -6.86 -9.54 -9.37
N ALA A 208 -7.11 -8.58 -8.49
CA ALA A 208 -6.07 -7.83 -7.78
C ALA A 208 -5.27 -8.73 -6.82
N LEU A 209 -5.93 -9.62 -6.06
CA LEU A 209 -5.26 -10.61 -5.20
C LEU A 209 -4.34 -11.52 -6.03
N THR A 210 -4.82 -12.01 -7.17
CA THR A 210 -4.01 -12.88 -8.06
C THR A 210 -2.82 -12.13 -8.63
N ARG A 211 -2.99 -10.86 -9.01
CA ARG A 211 -1.89 -10.01 -9.49
C ARG A 211 -0.81 -9.83 -8.42
N ASP A 212 -1.20 -9.56 -7.18
CA ASP A 212 -0.27 -9.18 -6.11
C ASP A 212 0.34 -10.40 -5.40
N PHE A 213 -0.42 -11.48 -5.19
CA PHE A 213 0.00 -12.69 -4.46
C PHE A 213 0.21 -13.93 -5.34
N GLY A 214 -0.12 -13.90 -6.61
CA GLY A 214 -0.09 -15.08 -7.48
C GLY A 214 1.22 -15.32 -8.23
N ARG A 215 2.25 -14.49 -8.04
CA ARG A 215 3.49 -14.56 -8.81
C ARG A 215 4.43 -15.70 -8.41
N GLY A 216 4.38 -16.16 -7.17
CA GLY A 216 5.17 -17.29 -6.68
C GLY A 216 4.86 -18.57 -7.45
N ALA A 217 3.60 -18.84 -7.75
CA ALA A 217 3.16 -19.98 -8.54
C ALA A 217 3.67 -19.94 -10.00
N ALA A 218 3.71 -18.74 -10.60
CA ALA A 218 4.19 -18.55 -11.98
C ALA A 218 5.72 -18.76 -12.12
N ARG A 219 6.50 -18.38 -11.11
CA ARG A 219 7.97 -18.60 -11.09
C ARG A 219 8.36 -20.07 -10.99
N GLN A 220 7.61 -20.88 -10.23
CA GLN A 220 7.86 -22.31 -10.11
C GLN A 220 7.53 -23.07 -11.41
N GLY A 221 6.61 -22.56 -12.22
CA GLY A 221 6.26 -23.11 -13.54
C GLY A 221 7.28 -22.82 -14.66
N GLY A 222 8.02 -21.72 -14.55
CA GLY A 222 8.96 -21.26 -15.59
C GLY A 222 10.34 -21.94 -15.60
N SER A 223 10.69 -22.68 -14.55
CA SER A 223 12.03 -23.29 -14.41
C SER A 223 12.17 -24.68 -15.06
N LYS A 224 11.19 -25.17 -15.83
CA LYS A 224 11.23 -26.49 -16.46
C LYS A 224 11.04 -26.47 -17.99
N THR A 225 11.72 -25.59 -18.69
CA THR A 225 11.89 -25.74 -20.15
C THR A 225 13.39 -25.75 -20.48
N GLY A 226 14.09 -26.72 -19.92
CA GLY A 226 15.38 -27.19 -20.40
C GLY A 226 15.12 -28.48 -21.14
N SER A 227 15.21 -28.42 -22.47
CA SER A 227 15.15 -29.52 -23.42
C SER A 227 16.06 -30.69 -23.01
N HIS A 228 15.47 -31.85 -22.74
CA HIS A 228 16.15 -33.14 -22.92
C HIS A 228 15.18 -34.13 -23.53
N THR A 229 15.32 -34.34 -24.81
CA THR A 229 14.91 -35.56 -25.54
C THR A 229 15.62 -36.76 -24.91
N GLY A 230 14.87 -37.63 -24.29
CA GLY A 230 15.37 -38.89 -23.74
C GLY A 230 14.18 -39.77 -23.34
N SER A 231 13.83 -40.68 -24.27
CA SER A 231 12.85 -41.75 -24.10
C SER A 231 13.35 -42.74 -23.03
N HIS A 232 12.58 -42.97 -21.94
CA HIS A 232 12.52 -44.29 -21.26
C HIS A 232 11.23 -44.42 -20.46
N THR A 233 10.51 -45.45 -20.75
CA THR A 233 9.35 -46.03 -20.11
C THR A 233 9.66 -46.45 -18.67
N GLY A 234 8.78 -46.10 -17.72
CA GLY A 234 8.82 -46.62 -16.36
C GLY A 234 7.68 -46.06 -15.50
N ALA A 235 6.67 -46.90 -15.23
CA ALA A 235 5.54 -46.58 -14.38
C ALA A 235 5.98 -46.44 -12.92
N GLY A 236 5.51 -45.38 -12.25
CA GLY A 236 5.66 -45.16 -10.83
C GLY A 236 4.80 -43.99 -10.36
N ALA A 237 3.58 -44.31 -9.88
CA ALA A 237 2.67 -43.33 -9.31
C ALA A 237 3.19 -42.83 -7.96
N GLY A 238 3.88 -41.68 -7.95
CA GLY A 238 4.23 -40.91 -6.77
C GLY A 238 3.47 -39.59 -6.78
N LYS A 239 2.46 -39.44 -5.92
CA LYS A 239 1.82 -38.16 -5.65
C LYS A 239 2.84 -37.22 -5.03
N ALA A 240 3.49 -36.39 -5.84
CA ALA A 240 4.20 -35.23 -5.34
C ALA A 240 3.17 -34.12 -5.09
N SER A 241 2.87 -33.90 -3.82
CA SER A 241 2.10 -32.75 -3.34
C SER A 241 2.91 -31.50 -3.58
N SER A 242 2.60 -30.75 -4.64
CA SER A 242 3.17 -29.42 -4.88
C SER A 242 2.49 -28.44 -3.92
N ALA A 243 3.08 -28.22 -2.74
CA ALA A 243 2.74 -27.13 -1.82
C ALA A 243 3.37 -25.84 -2.35
N GLY A 244 2.81 -25.28 -3.43
CA GLY A 244 3.04 -23.90 -3.82
C GLY A 244 2.10 -23.01 -3.01
N ALA A 245 2.55 -21.83 -2.61
CA ALA A 245 1.71 -20.82 -1.97
C ALA A 245 0.43 -20.64 -2.80
N ARG A 246 -0.68 -21.16 -2.29
CA ARG A 246 -1.96 -21.11 -2.98
C ARG A 246 -2.58 -19.76 -2.66
N THR A 247 -2.88 -18.97 -3.69
CA THR A 247 -3.86 -17.88 -3.54
C THR A 247 -5.07 -18.45 -2.82
N PRO A 248 -5.52 -17.85 -1.72
CA PRO A 248 -6.66 -18.41 -0.98
C PRO A 248 -7.85 -18.56 -1.94
N VAL A 249 -8.47 -19.74 -1.95
CA VAL A 249 -9.67 -19.97 -2.78
C VAL A 249 -10.79 -19.15 -2.18
N ALA A 250 -11.07 -18.03 -2.80
CA ALA A 250 -12.05 -17.08 -2.34
C ALA A 250 -13.48 -17.53 -2.70
N GLU A 251 -14.33 -17.62 -1.70
CA GLU A 251 -15.77 -17.83 -1.89
C GLU A 251 -16.48 -16.49 -2.02
N SER A 252 -17.39 -16.35 -2.99
CA SER A 252 -18.20 -15.14 -3.16
C SER A 252 -19.68 -15.42 -3.04
N SER A 253 -20.35 -14.57 -2.29
CA SER A 253 -21.81 -14.53 -2.16
C SER A 253 -22.27 -13.07 -2.32
N GLY A 254 -22.93 -12.77 -3.44
CA GLY A 254 -23.33 -11.41 -3.77
C GLY A 254 -22.14 -10.46 -3.79
N ARG A 255 -22.12 -9.46 -2.92
CA ARG A 255 -21.06 -8.45 -2.78
C ARG A 255 -19.93 -8.88 -1.84
N THR A 256 -20.07 -10.00 -1.18
CA THR A 256 -19.13 -10.46 -0.16
C THR A 256 -18.14 -11.46 -0.75
N LEU A 257 -16.87 -11.24 -0.49
CA LEU A 257 -15.77 -12.15 -0.74
C LEU A 257 -15.23 -12.64 0.61
N THR A 258 -15.19 -13.96 0.81
CA THR A 258 -14.60 -14.59 1.99
C THR A 258 -13.30 -15.27 1.58
N LEU A 259 -12.20 -14.86 2.22
CA LEU A 259 -10.86 -15.40 2.00
C LEU A 259 -10.50 -16.31 3.18
N PRO A 260 -10.45 -17.62 3.01
CA PRO A 260 -9.97 -18.50 4.08
C PRO A 260 -8.48 -18.19 4.34
N VAL A 261 -8.12 -18.17 5.62
CA VAL A 261 -6.75 -17.93 6.07
C VAL A 261 -6.17 -19.26 6.56
N SER A 262 -5.01 -19.62 6.04
CA SER A 262 -4.23 -20.78 6.47
C SER A 262 -2.82 -20.35 6.87
N GLU A 263 -2.15 -21.15 7.66
CA GLU A 263 -0.73 -20.96 7.95
C GLU A 263 0.08 -20.95 6.65
N ASP A 264 1.08 -20.10 6.61
CA ASP A 264 2.03 -20.07 5.52
C ASP A 264 3.08 -21.16 5.79
N THR A 265 3.02 -22.24 5.02
CA THR A 265 3.93 -23.38 5.17
C THR A 265 5.29 -23.19 4.48
N THR A 266 5.55 -22.03 3.89
CA THR A 266 6.85 -21.70 3.27
C THR A 266 7.91 -21.41 4.34
N ALA A 267 9.19 -21.52 3.98
CA ALA A 267 10.28 -21.21 4.90
C ALA A 267 10.18 -19.75 5.38
N GLY A 268 10.01 -19.53 6.68
CA GLY A 268 9.68 -18.24 7.29
C GLY A 268 8.17 -18.04 7.51
N GLY A 269 7.41 -19.13 7.53
CA GLY A 269 5.95 -19.18 7.60
C GLY A 269 5.32 -18.23 8.60
N ARG A 270 4.32 -17.48 8.14
CA ARG A 270 3.51 -16.57 8.95
C ARG A 270 2.35 -17.34 9.58
N SER A 271 2.05 -17.00 10.83
CA SER A 271 0.89 -17.52 11.54
C SER A 271 -0.42 -17.19 10.82
N VAL A 272 -1.49 -17.91 11.14
CA VAL A 272 -2.86 -17.61 10.66
C VAL A 272 -3.23 -16.16 10.96
N GLY A 273 -2.88 -15.66 12.17
CA GLY A 273 -3.14 -14.27 12.57
C GLY A 273 -2.46 -13.26 11.65
N GLU A 274 -1.17 -13.41 11.40
CA GLU A 274 -0.40 -12.52 10.52
C GLU A 274 -0.91 -12.57 9.07
N ARG A 275 -1.18 -13.77 8.54
CA ARG A 275 -1.76 -13.91 7.20
C ARG A 275 -3.11 -13.22 7.07
N GLY A 276 -3.97 -13.35 8.08
CA GLY A 276 -5.27 -12.70 8.08
C GLY A 276 -5.16 -11.18 8.15
N TRP A 277 -4.31 -10.63 9.00
CA TRP A 277 -4.07 -9.19 9.05
C TRP A 277 -3.42 -8.65 7.79
N GLN A 278 -2.51 -9.38 7.18
CA GLN A 278 -1.93 -9.04 5.88
C GLN A 278 -3.02 -8.86 4.81
N LEU A 279 -3.92 -9.85 4.67
CA LEU A 279 -5.02 -9.79 3.71
C LEU A 279 -6.03 -8.68 4.04
N ALA A 280 -6.31 -8.48 5.34
CA ALA A 280 -7.22 -7.44 5.80
C ALA A 280 -6.65 -6.03 5.52
N HIS A 281 -5.39 -5.77 5.84
CA HIS A 281 -4.74 -4.50 5.54
C HIS A 281 -4.53 -4.29 4.04
N TRP A 282 -4.20 -5.34 3.28
CA TRP A 282 -4.17 -5.27 1.82
C TRP A 282 -5.54 -4.83 1.26
N ALA A 283 -6.64 -5.38 1.78
CA ALA A 283 -7.98 -5.00 1.35
C ALA A 283 -8.31 -3.55 1.69
N VAL A 284 -7.95 -3.06 2.89
CA VAL A 284 -8.12 -1.66 3.29
C VAL A 284 -7.29 -0.73 2.42
N ALA A 285 -6.03 -1.07 2.13
CA ALA A 285 -5.15 -0.29 1.25
C ALA A 285 -5.71 -0.17 -0.18
N ASN A 286 -6.38 -1.22 -0.67
CA ASN A 286 -7.02 -1.26 -1.98
C ASN A 286 -8.49 -0.76 -1.97
N ALA A 287 -9.02 -0.32 -0.84
CA ALA A 287 -10.45 -0.03 -0.70
C ALA A 287 -10.94 1.05 -1.66
N SER A 288 -10.15 2.11 -1.85
CA SER A 288 -10.46 3.19 -2.80
C SER A 288 -10.48 2.68 -4.25
N ALA A 289 -9.48 1.90 -4.66
CA ALA A 289 -9.33 1.40 -6.03
C ALA A 289 -10.33 0.31 -6.40
N LEU A 290 -10.74 -0.53 -5.44
CA LEU A 290 -11.62 -1.68 -5.64
C LEU A 290 -13.04 -1.46 -5.08
N ARG A 291 -13.35 -0.24 -4.59
CA ARG A 291 -14.62 0.12 -3.97
C ARG A 291 -15.02 -0.86 -2.86
N ILE A 292 -14.08 -1.14 -1.96
CA ILE A 292 -14.35 -1.97 -0.79
C ILE A 292 -15.02 -1.12 0.27
N GLU A 293 -16.22 -1.52 0.66
CA GLU A 293 -17.02 -0.84 1.67
C GLU A 293 -16.62 -1.26 3.08
N ARG A 294 -16.31 -2.56 3.27
CA ARG A 294 -16.09 -3.15 4.58
C ARG A 294 -15.06 -4.28 4.54
N VAL A 295 -14.24 -4.35 5.56
CA VAL A 295 -13.31 -5.46 5.80
C VAL A 295 -13.48 -5.92 7.24
N ALA A 296 -13.63 -7.25 7.46
CA ALA A 296 -13.73 -7.83 8.78
C ALA A 296 -12.77 -9.00 8.95
N TYR A 297 -12.03 -9.01 10.08
CA TYR A 297 -11.13 -10.06 10.47
C TYR A 297 -10.90 -10.08 12.00
N ALA A 298 -10.73 -11.26 12.58
CA ALA A 298 -10.40 -11.50 14.00
C ALA A 298 -11.28 -10.67 14.97
N GLY A 299 -12.60 -10.65 14.75
CA GLY A 299 -13.53 -9.92 15.60
C GLY A 299 -13.47 -8.39 15.47
N ARG A 300 -12.76 -7.87 14.49
CA ARG A 300 -12.68 -6.44 14.17
C ARG A 300 -13.21 -6.15 12.77
N GLU A 301 -13.70 -4.93 12.60
CA GLU A 301 -14.29 -4.45 11.36
C GLU A 301 -13.78 -3.05 11.05
N TRP A 302 -13.41 -2.82 9.80
CA TRP A 302 -13.15 -1.52 9.21
C TRP A 302 -14.25 -1.21 8.17
N VAL A 303 -14.70 0.06 8.13
CA VAL A 303 -15.74 0.54 7.19
C VAL A 303 -15.26 1.81 6.52
N SER A 304 -15.32 1.85 5.19
CA SER A 304 -14.97 3.00 4.35
C SER A 304 -15.87 4.20 4.63
N GLY A 305 -15.32 5.41 4.52
CA GLY A 305 -16.06 6.67 4.60
C GLY A 305 -16.55 7.07 5.99
N ARG A 306 -16.07 6.43 7.05
CA ARG A 306 -16.27 6.90 8.43
C ARG A 306 -15.18 7.90 8.80
N SER A 307 -15.57 8.99 9.43
CA SER A 307 -14.66 10.09 9.82
C SER A 307 -13.56 9.69 10.80
N ASP A 308 -13.70 8.59 11.52
CA ASP A 308 -12.72 8.08 12.46
C ASP A 308 -11.91 6.88 11.92
N SER A 309 -12.30 6.32 10.78
CA SER A 309 -11.62 5.25 10.01
C SER A 309 -10.86 4.21 10.84
N ARG A 310 -11.41 3.83 12.01
CA ARG A 310 -10.75 2.91 12.95
C ARG A 310 -11.33 1.50 12.81
N TRP A 311 -10.48 0.52 13.05
CA TRP A 311 -10.90 -0.85 13.31
C TRP A 311 -11.68 -0.91 14.63
N ARG A 312 -12.93 -1.42 14.58
CA ARG A 312 -13.83 -1.54 15.73
C ARG A 312 -14.15 -3.00 16.00
N ALA A 313 -14.52 -3.34 17.23
CA ALA A 313 -15.04 -4.66 17.54
C ALA A 313 -16.33 -4.93 16.72
N THR A 314 -16.43 -6.11 16.11
CA THR A 314 -17.65 -6.56 15.44
C THR A 314 -18.75 -6.72 16.49
N GLY A 315 -19.87 -6.01 16.33
CA GLY A 315 -20.99 -6.04 17.27
C GLY A 315 -21.27 -4.73 18.01
N SER A 316 -20.40 -3.71 17.92
CA SER A 316 -20.60 -2.44 18.61
C SER A 316 -21.64 -1.50 17.96
N THR A 317 -22.18 -1.83 16.78
CA THR A 317 -23.12 -0.96 16.04
C THR A 317 -24.38 -1.65 15.55
N SER A 318 -24.59 -2.95 15.76
CA SER A 318 -25.75 -3.67 15.20
C SER A 318 -26.41 -4.68 16.16
N ALA A 319 -25.79 -4.99 17.29
CA ALA A 319 -26.32 -6.01 18.21
C ALA A 319 -27.49 -5.50 19.06
N GLU A 320 -27.60 -4.20 19.28
CA GLU A 320 -28.71 -3.61 20.06
C GLU A 320 -30.02 -3.49 19.26
N ALA A 321 -29.94 -3.53 17.92
CA ALA A 321 -31.15 -3.34 17.07
C ALA A 321 -31.77 -4.63 16.56
N ALA A 322 -31.18 -5.80 16.68
CA ALA A 322 -31.70 -7.00 16.01
C ALA A 322 -31.43 -8.32 16.73
N GLY A 323 -31.52 -8.50 18.01
CA GLY A 323 -31.70 -9.78 18.73
C GLY A 323 -31.16 -11.08 18.07
N ARG A 324 -30.20 -10.98 17.13
CA ARG A 324 -29.56 -12.12 16.44
C ARG A 324 -28.15 -12.31 16.99
N PRO A 325 -27.79 -13.54 17.37
CA PRO A 325 -26.40 -13.83 17.74
C PRO A 325 -25.52 -13.45 16.54
N ALA A 326 -24.53 -12.57 16.77
CA ALA A 326 -23.48 -12.26 15.80
C ALA A 326 -22.86 -13.59 15.38
N ALA A 327 -22.98 -13.95 14.10
CA ALA A 327 -22.22 -15.06 13.53
C ALA A 327 -20.73 -14.71 13.77
N GLY A 328 -20.10 -15.41 14.70
CA GLY A 328 -18.72 -15.22 15.09
C GLY A 328 -17.86 -15.25 13.85
N GLY A 329 -17.27 -14.11 13.47
CA GLY A 329 -16.21 -14.07 12.48
C GLY A 329 -15.02 -14.79 13.10
N GLY A 330 -14.85 -16.08 12.79
CA GLY A 330 -13.70 -16.86 13.21
C GLY A 330 -12.42 -16.18 12.71
N SER A 331 -11.32 -16.40 13.42
CA SER A 331 -9.97 -15.98 13.01
C SER A 331 -9.50 -16.63 11.69
N ASP A 332 -10.35 -17.47 11.09
CA ASP A 332 -9.98 -18.35 9.97
C ASP A 332 -10.33 -17.79 8.59
N SER A 333 -10.90 -16.59 8.51
CA SER A 333 -11.23 -15.97 7.24
C SER A 333 -11.30 -14.44 7.31
N VAL A 334 -10.84 -13.78 6.24
CA VAL A 334 -11.05 -12.35 6.00
C VAL A 334 -12.30 -12.17 5.15
N ARG A 335 -13.23 -11.34 5.60
CA ARG A 335 -14.44 -11.00 4.87
C ARG A 335 -14.34 -9.60 4.29
N ILE A 336 -14.54 -9.48 2.97
CA ILE A 336 -14.47 -8.24 2.21
C ILE A 336 -15.83 -8.00 1.56
N VAL A 337 -16.43 -6.83 1.77
CA VAL A 337 -17.68 -6.40 1.15
C VAL A 337 -17.38 -5.24 0.20
N THR A 338 -17.81 -5.36 -1.06
CA THR A 338 -17.66 -4.32 -2.08
C THR A 338 -18.92 -3.49 -2.24
N GLU A 339 -18.82 -2.26 -2.74
CA GLU A 339 -19.96 -1.47 -3.18
C GLU A 339 -20.68 -2.15 -4.36
N GLN A 340 -21.93 -1.75 -4.62
CA GLN A 340 -22.67 -2.18 -5.81
C GLN A 340 -22.17 -1.48 -7.07
#